data_ba318734e85534284163521f644aae62
#
_entry.id   ba318734e85534284163521f644aae62
#
_cell.length_a   1.000
_cell.length_b   1.000
_cell.length_c   1.000
_cell.angle_alpha   90.00
_cell.angle_beta   90.00
_cell.angle_gamma   90.00
#
_symmetry.space_group_name_H-M   'P 1'
#
loop_
_entity.id
_entity.type
_entity.pdbx_description
1 polymer ?
#
loop_
_entity_poly.entity_id
_entity_poly.type
_entity_poly.pdbx_seq_one_letter_code
_entity_poly.pdbx_strand_id
1 'polypeptide(L)'
;GSAQIGNASAFDVKNPLEANVAELQALYKKYPALKSGAQQVRFGLGSVFAVSRYADNQEFLIAFNSNDEAQEATIPVSTKDSGWRAISGSAKVTINSLSLNLKLEPRSWVVLKADKAFEPSSRLAITLNAPKPDYRTPGWSAITAKIPGDDFVQVTFAARQSGKAWKVLGTSDHRTTKDDYIAAGLHRVFIHNRLYKSGTTFDLVAIVTNTKGEK
;
A
#
# COMPACT_ATOMS: atom_id res chain seq x y z
N GLY A 1 3.68 31.11 -24.77
CA GLY A 1 4.76 30.78 -25.65
C GLY A 1 5.19 29.36 -25.41
N SER A 2 4.99 28.46 -26.38
CA SER A 2 5.59 27.12 -26.34
C SER A 2 7.09 27.29 -26.36
N ALA A 3 7.78 26.83 -25.31
CA ALA A 3 9.23 26.67 -25.39
C ALA A 3 9.51 25.76 -26.59
N GLN A 4 10.19 26.28 -27.63
CA GLN A 4 10.78 25.42 -28.62
C GLN A 4 11.83 24.57 -27.90
N ILE A 5 11.43 23.40 -27.55
CA ILE A 5 12.35 22.30 -27.28
C ILE A 5 13.02 22.08 -28.64
N GLY A 6 14.35 22.39 -28.73
CA GLY A 6 15.06 22.49 -30.02
C GLY A 6 14.76 21.36 -31.00
N ASN A 7 15.23 21.46 -32.23
CA ASN A 7 14.99 20.54 -33.35
C ASN A 7 15.41 19.05 -33.10
N ALA A 8 15.84 18.69 -31.90
CA ALA A 8 16.09 17.32 -31.50
C ALA A 8 14.78 16.67 -31.08
N SER A 9 14.46 15.52 -31.65
CA SER A 9 13.34 14.69 -31.23
C SER A 9 13.41 14.46 -29.73
N ALA A 10 12.33 14.80 -29.01
CA ALA A 10 12.20 14.45 -27.59
C ALA A 10 12.16 12.93 -27.38
N PHE A 11 12.17 12.16 -28.45
CA PHE A 11 12.18 10.68 -28.49
C PHE A 11 13.56 10.11 -28.84
N ASP A 12 14.64 10.82 -28.57
CA ASP A 12 16.00 10.28 -28.71
C ASP A 12 16.24 9.26 -27.59
N VAL A 13 16.49 8.01 -27.98
CA VAL A 13 16.81 6.89 -27.05
C VAL A 13 18.02 7.16 -26.15
N LYS A 14 18.79 8.18 -26.40
CA LYS A 14 19.90 8.64 -25.55
C LYS A 14 19.44 9.56 -24.41
N ASN A 15 18.17 9.99 -24.42
CA ASN A 15 17.64 10.80 -23.32
C ASN A 15 17.49 9.94 -22.08
N PRO A 16 18.08 10.30 -20.93
CA PRO A 16 17.97 9.51 -19.70
C PRO A 16 16.51 9.25 -19.26
N LEU A 17 15.61 10.18 -19.52
CA LEU A 17 14.18 10.00 -19.20
C LEU A 17 13.55 8.91 -20.07
N GLU A 18 13.84 8.88 -21.37
CA GLU A 18 13.33 7.83 -22.27
C GLU A 18 13.89 6.46 -21.92
N ALA A 19 15.17 6.39 -21.56
CA ALA A 19 15.81 5.16 -21.10
C ALA A 19 15.09 4.62 -19.84
N ASN A 20 14.79 5.48 -18.87
CA ASN A 20 14.05 5.10 -17.66
C ASN A 20 12.63 4.66 -17.98
N VAL A 21 11.92 5.35 -18.88
CA VAL A 21 10.57 4.95 -19.31
C VAL A 21 10.60 3.59 -20.01
N ALA A 22 11.58 3.36 -20.88
CA ALA A 22 11.75 2.08 -21.58
C ALA A 22 12.04 0.93 -20.58
N GLU A 23 12.87 1.17 -19.57
CA GLU A 23 13.14 0.20 -18.51
C GLU A 23 11.87 -0.12 -17.72
N LEU A 24 11.10 0.88 -17.30
CA LEU A 24 9.82 0.67 -16.59
C LEU A 24 8.80 -0.09 -17.44
N GLN A 25 8.72 0.20 -18.75
CA GLN A 25 7.84 -0.54 -19.65
C GLN A 25 8.27 -2.00 -19.79
N ALA A 26 9.57 -2.27 -19.88
CA ALA A 26 10.10 -3.63 -19.92
C ALA A 26 9.80 -4.39 -18.62
N LEU A 27 9.94 -3.74 -17.46
CA LEU A 27 9.56 -4.30 -16.17
C LEU A 27 8.07 -4.63 -16.11
N TYR A 28 7.19 -3.74 -16.54
CA TYR A 28 5.74 -3.97 -16.56
C TYR A 28 5.33 -5.09 -17.50
N LYS A 29 6.03 -5.23 -18.65
CA LYS A 29 5.81 -6.33 -19.58
C LYS A 29 6.25 -7.67 -18.98
N LYS A 30 7.39 -7.68 -18.29
CA LYS A 30 7.97 -8.88 -17.68
C LYS A 30 7.23 -9.29 -16.40
N TYR A 31 6.75 -8.31 -15.62
CA TYR A 31 6.12 -8.50 -14.32
C TYR A 31 4.78 -7.73 -14.25
N PRO A 32 3.69 -8.31 -14.78
CA PRO A 32 2.38 -7.65 -14.80
C PRO A 32 1.87 -7.20 -13.42
N ALA A 33 2.30 -7.89 -12.35
CA ALA A 33 1.99 -7.48 -10.97
C ALA A 33 2.38 -6.03 -10.66
N LEU A 34 3.47 -5.53 -11.23
CA LEU A 34 3.93 -4.15 -11.02
C LEU A 34 2.96 -3.12 -11.62
N LYS A 35 2.20 -3.50 -12.66
CA LYS A 35 1.22 -2.64 -13.32
C LYS A 35 -0.18 -2.78 -12.71
N SER A 36 -0.68 -4.00 -12.57
CA SER A 36 -2.09 -4.31 -12.27
C SER A 36 -2.31 -5.22 -11.07
N GLY A 37 -1.25 -5.61 -10.36
CA GLY A 37 -1.37 -6.44 -9.17
C GLY A 37 -2.07 -5.70 -8.00
N ALA A 38 -2.54 -6.46 -7.03
CA ALA A 38 -3.00 -5.91 -5.76
C ALA A 38 -1.88 -5.11 -5.10
N GLN A 39 -2.23 -4.10 -4.32
CA GLN A 39 -1.27 -3.18 -3.70
C GLN A 39 -1.49 -3.10 -2.20
N GLN A 40 -0.39 -3.00 -1.46
CA GLN A 40 -0.42 -2.67 -0.04
C GLN A 40 0.70 -1.70 0.30
N VAL A 41 0.37 -0.56 0.90
CA VAL A 41 1.36 0.37 1.44
C VAL A 41 2.03 -0.29 2.65
N ARG A 42 3.36 -0.32 2.64
CA ARG A 42 4.18 -0.98 3.68
C ARG A 42 4.87 0.01 4.60
N PHE A 43 5.23 1.13 4.07
CA PHE A 43 5.95 2.17 4.81
C PHE A 43 5.68 3.55 4.19
N GLY A 44 5.53 4.57 5.02
CA GLY A 44 5.29 5.95 4.55
C GLY A 44 5.65 6.91 5.66
N LEU A 45 6.92 6.97 6.03
CA LEU A 45 7.43 7.86 7.07
C LEU A 45 8.62 8.66 6.56
N GLY A 46 8.58 9.96 6.79
CA GLY A 46 9.63 10.87 6.34
C GLY A 46 9.73 10.88 4.81
N SER A 47 10.94 10.66 4.31
CA SER A 47 11.25 10.65 2.88
C SER A 47 11.23 9.28 2.23
N VAL A 48 11.00 8.22 3.01
CA VAL A 48 10.92 6.85 2.49
C VAL A 48 9.46 6.46 2.32
N PHE A 49 9.15 5.95 1.13
CA PHE A 49 7.87 5.31 0.84
C PHE A 49 8.09 3.91 0.27
N ALA A 50 7.31 2.96 0.73
CA ALA A 50 7.37 1.60 0.21
C ALA A 50 6.00 0.98 0.05
N VAL A 51 5.82 0.23 -1.04
CA VAL A 51 4.59 -0.45 -1.40
C VAL A 51 4.90 -1.85 -1.91
N SER A 52 4.15 -2.84 -1.43
CA SER A 52 4.14 -4.16 -2.04
C SER A 52 3.12 -4.22 -3.17
N ARG A 53 3.51 -4.88 -4.27
CA ARG A 53 2.62 -5.29 -5.36
C ARG A 53 2.56 -6.80 -5.40
N TYR A 54 1.40 -7.32 -5.73
CA TYR A 54 1.14 -8.75 -5.64
C TYR A 54 0.26 -9.24 -6.80
N ALA A 55 0.68 -10.31 -7.45
CA ALA A 55 -0.13 -11.11 -8.37
C ALA A 55 0.47 -12.52 -8.48
N ASP A 56 -0.35 -13.52 -8.77
CA ASP A 56 0.06 -14.91 -9.02
C ASP A 56 0.97 -15.48 -7.91
N ASN A 57 0.62 -15.23 -6.66
CA ASN A 57 1.39 -15.63 -5.47
C ASN A 57 2.82 -15.07 -5.42
N GLN A 58 3.10 -13.99 -6.16
CA GLN A 58 4.40 -13.34 -6.16
C GLN A 58 4.33 -11.94 -5.55
N GLU A 59 5.16 -11.68 -4.54
CA GLU A 59 5.30 -10.36 -3.95
C GLU A 59 6.49 -9.60 -4.55
N PHE A 60 6.25 -8.32 -4.85
CA PHE A 60 7.25 -7.33 -5.21
C PHE A 60 7.20 -6.18 -4.20
N LEU A 61 8.35 -5.72 -3.75
CA LEU A 61 8.46 -4.52 -2.93
C LEU A 61 9.09 -3.40 -3.75
N ILE A 62 8.40 -2.27 -3.85
CA ILE A 62 8.90 -1.05 -4.46
C ILE A 62 9.17 -0.08 -3.32
N ALA A 63 10.39 0.43 -3.21
CA ALA A 63 10.75 1.43 -2.21
C ALA A 63 11.57 2.55 -2.83
N PHE A 64 11.37 3.78 -2.37
CA PHE A 64 12.15 4.92 -2.80
C PHE A 64 12.42 5.89 -1.65
N ASN A 65 13.51 6.61 -1.78
CA ASN A 65 13.95 7.68 -0.91
C ASN A 65 13.93 9.00 -1.69
N SER A 66 13.14 9.96 -1.25
CA SER A 66 13.05 11.29 -1.85
C SER A 66 14.01 12.33 -1.21
N ASN A 67 14.79 11.93 -0.19
CA ASN A 67 15.74 12.80 0.48
C ASN A 67 17.07 12.91 -0.30
N ASP A 68 17.80 13.98 -0.02
CA ASP A 68 19.18 14.21 -0.46
C ASP A 68 20.22 13.45 0.39
N GLU A 69 19.77 12.74 1.43
CA GLU A 69 20.58 11.91 2.30
C GLU A 69 20.12 10.44 2.25
N ALA A 70 21.07 9.52 2.50
CA ALA A 70 20.74 8.11 2.61
C ALA A 70 19.78 7.86 3.77
N GLN A 71 18.79 6.99 3.57
CA GLN A 71 17.77 6.67 4.56
C GLN A 71 17.71 5.18 4.82
N GLU A 72 17.46 4.84 6.07
CA GLU A 72 17.25 3.45 6.50
C GLU A 72 15.81 3.25 6.95
N ALA A 73 15.19 2.15 6.52
CA ALA A 73 13.83 1.80 6.90
C ALA A 73 13.67 0.29 7.06
N THR A 74 12.94 -0.11 8.11
CA THR A 74 12.47 -1.49 8.29
C THR A 74 11.08 -1.61 7.71
N ILE A 75 10.95 -2.37 6.62
CA ILE A 75 9.73 -2.48 5.84
C ILE A 75 9.13 -3.87 6.02
N PRO A 76 7.91 -4.00 6.56
CA PRO A 76 7.26 -5.30 6.68
C PRO A 76 6.87 -5.84 5.30
N VAL A 77 6.96 -7.16 5.15
CA VAL A 77 6.57 -7.89 3.94
C VAL A 77 5.69 -9.07 4.29
N SER A 78 4.96 -9.60 3.31
CA SER A 78 4.07 -10.75 3.53
C SER A 78 4.72 -12.09 3.21
N THR A 79 5.72 -12.12 2.32
CA THR A 79 6.41 -13.36 1.96
C THR A 79 7.45 -13.70 3.00
N LYS A 80 7.08 -14.62 3.89
CA LYS A 80 7.88 -15.05 5.03
C LYS A 80 9.11 -15.86 4.60
N ASP A 81 10.23 -15.64 5.29
CA ASP A 81 11.48 -16.41 5.14
C ASP A 81 11.92 -16.57 3.68
N SER A 82 11.76 -15.52 2.89
CA SER A 82 12.12 -15.47 1.47
C SER A 82 13.46 -14.79 1.27
N GLY A 83 14.23 -15.24 0.27
CA GLY A 83 15.23 -14.40 -0.38
C GLY A 83 14.55 -13.26 -1.15
N TRP A 84 15.25 -12.15 -1.31
CA TRP A 84 14.79 -11.00 -2.05
C TRP A 84 15.89 -10.50 -2.97
N ARG A 85 15.58 -10.29 -4.23
CA ARG A 85 16.55 -9.78 -5.22
C ARG A 85 16.08 -8.49 -5.86
N ALA A 86 16.99 -7.58 -6.07
CA ALA A 86 16.73 -6.39 -6.87
C ALA A 86 16.54 -6.77 -8.34
N ILE A 87 15.44 -6.30 -8.92
CA ILE A 87 15.14 -6.48 -10.35
C ILE A 87 15.23 -5.14 -11.11
N SER A 88 15.26 -4.02 -10.39
CA SER A 88 15.59 -2.68 -10.88
C SER A 88 15.97 -1.77 -9.72
N GLY A 89 16.79 -0.75 -9.98
CA GLY A 89 17.34 0.09 -8.92
C GLY A 89 18.30 -0.65 -8.01
N SER A 90 18.63 -0.05 -6.86
CA SER A 90 19.56 -0.65 -5.89
C SER A 90 19.28 -0.19 -4.45
N ALA A 91 19.51 -1.09 -3.49
CA ALA A 91 19.55 -0.80 -2.06
C ALA A 91 20.42 -1.84 -1.35
N LYS A 92 20.98 -1.50 -0.17
CA LYS A 92 21.47 -2.54 0.74
C LYS A 92 20.27 -3.16 1.43
N VAL A 93 20.18 -4.48 1.39
CA VAL A 93 19.04 -5.24 1.93
C VAL A 93 19.52 -6.20 2.98
N THR A 94 18.99 -6.11 4.19
CA THR A 94 19.09 -7.16 5.22
C THR A 94 17.73 -7.79 5.39
N ILE A 95 17.67 -9.13 5.27
CA ILE A 95 16.43 -9.90 5.26
C ILE A 95 16.18 -10.43 6.66
N ASN A 96 15.00 -10.17 7.19
CA ASN A 96 14.43 -10.80 8.37
C ASN A 96 13.20 -11.62 7.94
N SER A 97 12.65 -12.42 8.86
CA SER A 97 11.54 -13.34 8.51
C SER A 97 10.36 -12.66 7.80
N LEU A 98 9.88 -11.53 8.34
CA LEU A 98 8.71 -10.78 7.84
C LEU A 98 9.01 -9.29 7.61
N SER A 99 10.30 -8.93 7.49
CA SER A 99 10.68 -7.55 7.19
C SER A 99 12.01 -7.47 6.45
N LEU A 100 12.18 -6.37 5.73
CA LEU A 100 13.43 -6.01 5.07
C LEU A 100 13.96 -4.71 5.68
N ASN A 101 15.21 -4.73 6.14
CA ASN A 101 15.91 -3.48 6.46
C ASN A 101 16.57 -2.99 5.17
N LEU A 102 16.10 -1.87 4.67
CA LEU A 102 16.62 -1.24 3.46
C LEU A 102 17.44 -0.01 3.84
N LYS A 103 18.63 0.11 3.23
CA LYS A 103 19.34 1.38 3.14
C LYS A 103 19.28 1.85 1.69
N LEU A 104 18.57 2.94 1.48
CA LEU A 104 18.38 3.61 0.20
C LEU A 104 19.30 4.83 0.11
N GLU A 105 20.09 4.92 -0.95
CA GLU A 105 20.92 6.08 -1.22
C GLU A 105 20.06 7.34 -1.48
N PRO A 106 20.65 8.55 -1.50
CA PRO A 106 19.92 9.77 -1.82
C PRO A 106 19.17 9.67 -3.14
N ARG A 107 17.89 10.11 -3.17
CA ARG A 107 17.03 10.17 -4.38
C ARG A 107 17.04 8.86 -5.18
N SER A 108 17.10 7.74 -4.48
CA SER A 108 17.17 6.41 -5.09
C SER A 108 15.91 5.61 -4.88
N TRP A 109 15.81 4.52 -5.62
CA TRP A 109 14.70 3.58 -5.57
C TRP A 109 15.19 2.16 -5.82
N VAL A 110 14.37 1.20 -5.43
CA VAL A 110 14.60 -0.22 -5.69
C VAL A 110 13.28 -0.94 -5.91
N VAL A 111 13.28 -1.88 -6.84
CA VAL A 111 12.23 -2.90 -6.95
C VAL A 111 12.84 -4.25 -6.58
N LEU A 112 12.34 -4.83 -5.51
CA LEU A 112 12.72 -6.15 -5.03
C LEU A 112 11.65 -7.16 -5.40
N LYS A 113 12.06 -8.36 -5.76
CA LYS A 113 11.19 -9.51 -6.00
C LYS A 113 11.49 -10.57 -4.96
N ALA A 114 10.46 -11.10 -4.30
CA ALA A 114 10.59 -12.26 -3.42
C ALA A 114 10.95 -13.50 -4.24
N ASP A 115 11.82 -14.38 -3.72
CA ASP A 115 12.20 -15.62 -4.37
C ASP A 115 11.18 -16.74 -4.15
N LYS A 116 10.46 -16.68 -3.01
CA LYS A 116 9.39 -17.60 -2.71
C LYS A 116 8.03 -17.07 -3.14
N ALA A 117 7.09 -17.97 -3.35
CA ALA A 117 5.69 -17.62 -3.48
C ALA A 117 5.11 -17.17 -2.14
N PHE A 118 4.18 -16.24 -2.20
CA PHE A 118 3.36 -15.85 -1.06
C PHE A 118 2.18 -16.83 -0.91
N GLU A 119 1.95 -17.27 0.31
CA GLU A 119 0.81 -18.13 0.64
C GLU A 119 -0.28 -17.28 1.35
N PRO A 120 -1.33 -16.87 0.64
CA PRO A 120 -2.41 -16.11 1.26
C PRO A 120 -3.14 -16.96 2.29
N SER A 121 -3.45 -16.36 3.45
CA SER A 121 -4.25 -17.03 4.47
C SER A 121 -5.64 -17.37 3.94
N SER A 122 -6.08 -18.59 4.15
CA SER A 122 -7.46 -19.02 3.91
C SER A 122 -8.40 -18.64 5.09
N ARG A 123 -7.82 -18.27 6.24
CA ARG A 123 -8.58 -17.92 7.44
C ARG A 123 -8.69 -16.40 7.55
N LEU A 124 -9.79 -15.86 7.05
CA LEU A 124 -10.10 -14.44 7.14
C LEU A 124 -10.91 -14.16 8.41
N ALA A 125 -10.23 -13.71 9.46
CA ALA A 125 -10.86 -13.23 10.67
C ALA A 125 -10.80 -11.70 10.71
N ILE A 126 -11.88 -11.05 11.14
CA ILE A 126 -11.96 -9.59 11.23
C ILE A 126 -12.60 -9.16 12.54
N THR A 127 -12.03 -8.16 13.19
CA THR A 127 -12.64 -7.47 14.33
C THR A 127 -12.93 -6.04 13.93
N LEU A 128 -14.20 -5.68 13.85
CA LEU A 128 -14.65 -4.32 13.59
C LEU A 128 -14.69 -3.54 14.90
N ASN A 129 -14.04 -2.39 14.93
CA ASN A 129 -14.05 -1.49 16.09
C ASN A 129 -15.11 -0.40 15.93
N ALA A 130 -15.72 -0.01 17.04
CA ALA A 130 -16.65 1.11 17.06
C ALA A 130 -15.97 2.39 16.54
N PRO A 131 -16.73 3.27 15.85
CA PRO A 131 -16.21 4.54 15.37
C PRO A 131 -15.67 5.40 16.52
N LYS A 132 -14.51 6.05 16.28
CA LYS A 132 -13.92 7.01 17.20
C LYS A 132 -13.81 8.38 16.52
N PRO A 133 -14.13 9.48 17.22
CA PRO A 133 -13.92 10.82 16.68
C PRO A 133 -12.45 11.03 16.30
N ASP A 134 -12.24 11.66 15.15
CA ASP A 134 -10.92 12.11 14.74
C ASP A 134 -10.66 13.52 15.30
N TYR A 135 -9.77 13.65 16.28
CA TYR A 135 -9.43 14.92 16.87
C TYR A 135 -8.64 15.86 15.95
N ARG A 136 -7.97 15.31 14.92
CA ARG A 136 -7.23 16.10 13.91
C ARG A 136 -8.17 16.72 12.90
N THR A 137 -9.31 16.08 12.65
CA THR A 137 -10.26 16.50 11.64
C THR A 137 -11.65 16.58 12.27
N PRO A 138 -12.00 17.70 12.93
CA PRO A 138 -13.28 17.85 13.60
C PRO A 138 -14.47 17.55 12.67
N GLY A 139 -15.40 16.74 13.15
CA GLY A 139 -16.57 16.32 12.38
C GLY A 139 -16.38 15.02 11.60
N TRP A 140 -15.22 14.37 11.73
CA TRP A 140 -14.98 13.04 11.19
C TRP A 140 -14.85 12.00 12.30
N SER A 141 -15.19 10.77 12.00
CA SER A 141 -14.92 9.59 12.85
C SER A 141 -14.24 8.51 12.05
N ALA A 142 -13.25 7.89 12.66
CA ALA A 142 -12.56 6.75 12.07
C ALA A 142 -13.30 5.47 12.42
N ILE A 143 -13.54 4.63 11.42
CA ILE A 143 -14.02 3.26 11.56
C ILE A 143 -12.83 2.37 11.23
N THR A 144 -12.49 1.46 12.14
CA THR A 144 -11.30 0.63 11.99
C THR A 144 -11.64 -0.85 12.09
N ALA A 145 -10.82 -1.67 11.45
CA ALA A 145 -10.89 -3.12 11.55
C ALA A 145 -9.51 -3.71 11.76
N LYS A 146 -9.41 -4.71 12.62
CA LYS A 146 -8.20 -5.50 12.85
C LYS A 146 -8.33 -6.85 12.15
N ILE A 147 -7.35 -7.17 11.32
CA ILE A 147 -7.21 -8.47 10.67
C ILE A 147 -5.91 -9.08 11.20
N PRO A 148 -5.93 -10.31 11.76
CA PRO A 148 -4.71 -11.01 12.16
C PRO A 148 -3.82 -11.32 10.95
N GLY A 149 -2.52 -11.37 11.17
CA GLY A 149 -1.54 -11.70 10.13
C GLY A 149 -1.10 -10.48 9.30
N ASP A 150 -0.20 -10.73 8.34
CA ASP A 150 0.37 -9.73 7.44
C ASP A 150 0.00 -9.96 5.98
N ASP A 151 -1.10 -10.69 5.76
CA ASP A 151 -1.58 -11.05 4.43
C ASP A 151 -1.99 -9.82 3.62
N PHE A 152 -1.87 -9.94 2.30
CA PHE A 152 -2.49 -9.01 1.37
C PHE A 152 -4.02 -9.14 1.45
N VAL A 153 -4.66 -8.18 2.06
CA VAL A 153 -6.11 -8.12 2.15
C VAL A 153 -6.61 -6.71 1.85
N GLN A 154 -7.79 -6.63 1.28
CA GLN A 154 -8.58 -5.41 1.20
C GLN A 154 -9.74 -5.51 2.17
N VAL A 155 -10.05 -4.41 2.84
CA VAL A 155 -11.19 -4.30 3.74
C VAL A 155 -12.16 -3.27 3.22
N THR A 156 -13.33 -3.71 2.78
CA THR A 156 -14.41 -2.83 2.36
C THR A 156 -15.35 -2.58 3.54
N PHE A 157 -15.51 -1.32 3.89
CA PHE A 157 -16.42 -0.87 4.95
C PHE A 157 -17.72 -0.37 4.34
N ALA A 158 -18.83 -0.76 4.92
CA ALA A 158 -20.13 -0.26 4.54
C ALA A 158 -20.98 0.04 5.77
N ALA A 159 -21.92 0.97 5.61
CA ALA A 159 -22.87 1.36 6.63
C ALA A 159 -24.28 1.43 6.06
N ARG A 160 -25.28 1.23 6.91
CA ARG A 160 -26.66 1.55 6.59
C ARG A 160 -27.39 2.09 7.82
N GLN A 161 -28.33 2.97 7.61
CA GLN A 161 -29.36 3.28 8.59
C GLN A 161 -30.44 2.19 8.55
N SER A 162 -31.13 1.97 9.67
CA SER A 162 -32.22 1.01 9.74
C SER A 162 -33.23 1.20 8.59
N GLY A 163 -33.56 0.12 7.90
CA GLY A 163 -34.48 0.12 6.76
C GLY A 163 -33.93 0.75 5.46
N LYS A 164 -32.66 1.13 5.40
CA LYS A 164 -31.99 1.67 4.19
C LYS A 164 -31.05 0.65 3.58
N ALA A 165 -30.71 0.86 2.31
CA ALA A 165 -29.70 0.06 1.62
C ALA A 165 -28.30 0.30 2.19
N TRP A 166 -27.44 -0.70 2.07
CA TRP A 166 -26.01 -0.57 2.38
C TRP A 166 -25.34 0.44 1.47
N LYS A 167 -24.52 1.30 2.06
CA LYS A 167 -23.66 2.25 1.35
C LYS A 167 -22.20 1.94 1.68
N VAL A 168 -21.39 1.73 0.65
CA VAL A 168 -19.94 1.58 0.82
C VAL A 168 -19.37 2.92 1.27
N LEU A 169 -18.61 2.89 2.35
CA LEU A 169 -17.89 4.04 2.93
C LEU A 169 -16.50 4.19 2.32
N GLY A 170 -15.87 3.08 1.98
CA GLY A 170 -14.56 3.02 1.37
C GLY A 170 -13.93 1.65 1.48
N THR A 171 -12.78 1.51 0.84
CA THR A 171 -11.94 0.30 0.88
C THR A 171 -10.55 0.69 1.37
N SER A 172 -10.00 -0.09 2.28
CA SER A 172 -8.64 0.05 2.79
C SER A 172 -7.80 -1.15 2.34
N ASP A 173 -6.70 -0.89 1.67
CA ASP A 173 -5.72 -1.86 1.20
C ASP A 173 -4.39 -1.80 1.98
N HIS A 174 -4.33 -0.97 3.01
CA HIS A 174 -3.14 -0.80 3.85
C HIS A 174 -3.53 -0.66 5.32
N ARG A 175 -2.57 -0.91 6.19
CA ARG A 175 -2.72 -0.77 7.63
C ARG A 175 -2.18 0.56 8.11
N THR A 176 -2.78 1.08 9.19
CA THR A 176 -2.26 2.24 9.89
C THR A 176 -0.85 1.97 10.40
N THR A 177 0.01 2.98 10.36
CA THR A 177 1.38 2.92 10.87
C THR A 177 1.45 3.33 12.34
N LYS A 178 2.63 3.16 12.96
CA LYS A 178 2.87 3.58 14.35
C LYS A 178 2.71 5.08 14.60
N ASP A 179 2.77 5.89 13.55
CA ASP A 179 2.65 7.35 13.65
C ASP A 179 1.20 7.84 13.51
N ASP A 180 0.29 6.94 13.21
CA ASP A 180 -1.14 7.23 13.27
C ASP A 180 -1.58 7.39 14.74
N TYR A 181 -2.41 8.40 15.02
CA TYR A 181 -3.01 8.61 16.34
C TYR A 181 -4.02 7.50 16.73
N ILE A 182 -4.46 6.72 15.77
CA ILE A 182 -5.18 5.46 15.95
C ILE A 182 -4.14 4.35 16.01
N ALA A 183 -4.37 3.32 16.82
CA ALA A 183 -3.43 2.21 16.98
C ALA A 183 -2.94 1.68 15.63
N ALA A 184 -1.65 1.35 15.56
CA ALA A 184 -1.04 0.79 14.36
C ALA A 184 -1.62 -0.60 13.99
N GLY A 185 -1.51 -0.95 12.72
CA GLY A 185 -1.90 -2.28 12.23
C GLY A 185 -3.39 -2.45 11.96
N LEU A 186 -4.15 -1.38 11.85
CA LEU A 186 -5.58 -1.39 11.57
C LEU A 186 -5.88 -0.95 10.13
N HIS A 187 -6.86 -1.57 9.50
CA HIS A 187 -7.51 -1.00 8.32
C HIS A 187 -8.47 0.10 8.74
N ARG A 188 -8.59 1.18 7.96
CA ARG A 188 -9.33 2.38 8.37
C ARG A 188 -10.05 3.05 7.20
N VAL A 189 -11.26 3.53 7.48
CA VAL A 189 -11.98 4.52 6.67
C VAL A 189 -12.54 5.61 7.55
N PHE A 190 -12.97 6.71 6.97
CA PHE A 190 -13.56 7.82 7.70
C PHE A 190 -15.03 8.03 7.31
N ILE A 191 -15.85 8.43 8.30
CA ILE A 191 -17.21 8.89 8.10
C ILE A 191 -17.32 10.35 8.53
N HIS A 192 -18.00 11.17 7.71
CA HIS A 192 -18.21 12.59 8.01
C HIS A 192 -19.47 12.75 8.86
N ASN A 193 -19.31 13.03 10.14
CA ASN A 193 -20.40 13.06 11.11
C ASN A 193 -21.45 14.14 10.81
N ARG A 194 -21.03 15.28 10.22
CA ARG A 194 -21.91 16.40 9.90
C ARG A 194 -22.96 16.09 8.82
N LEU A 195 -22.79 14.99 8.10
CA LEU A 195 -23.77 14.55 7.10
C LEU A 195 -24.99 13.88 7.73
N TYR A 196 -24.97 13.65 9.04
CA TYR A 196 -26.01 12.92 9.77
C TYR A 196 -26.49 13.72 10.96
N LYS A 197 -27.77 13.55 11.29
CA LYS A 197 -28.36 14.16 12.50
C LYS A 197 -27.77 13.49 13.75
N SER A 198 -27.63 14.26 14.82
CA SER A 198 -27.23 13.72 16.13
C SER A 198 -28.19 12.61 16.56
N GLY A 199 -27.64 11.51 17.09
CA GLY A 199 -28.43 10.33 17.48
C GLY A 199 -28.72 9.35 16.35
N THR A 200 -28.26 9.60 15.10
CA THR A 200 -28.41 8.63 14.01
C THR A 200 -27.62 7.36 14.32
N THR A 201 -28.28 6.22 14.26
CA THR A 201 -27.70 4.88 14.42
C THR A 201 -27.42 4.24 13.07
N PHE A 202 -26.33 3.50 12.99
CA PHE A 202 -25.91 2.76 11.78
C PHE A 202 -25.60 1.31 12.14
N ASP A 203 -26.00 0.41 11.25
CA ASP A 203 -25.38 -0.89 11.15
C ASP A 203 -24.05 -0.72 10.37
N LEU A 204 -22.98 -1.29 10.88
CA LEU A 204 -21.66 -1.26 10.22
C LEU A 204 -21.25 -2.68 9.86
N VAL A 205 -20.62 -2.83 8.70
CA VAL A 205 -20.01 -4.08 8.27
C VAL A 205 -18.64 -3.79 7.67
N ALA A 206 -17.71 -4.71 7.90
CA ALA A 206 -16.44 -4.73 7.22
C ALA A 206 -16.26 -6.11 6.57
N ILE A 207 -15.95 -6.11 5.29
CA ILE A 207 -15.73 -7.31 4.49
C ILE A 207 -14.26 -7.35 4.12
N VAL A 208 -13.56 -8.37 4.60
CA VAL A 208 -12.18 -8.62 4.21
C VAL A 208 -12.16 -9.51 2.98
N THR A 209 -11.34 -9.16 2.00
CA THR A 209 -11.15 -9.93 0.77
C THR A 209 -9.66 -10.19 0.59
N ASN A 210 -9.26 -11.45 0.43
CA ASN A 210 -7.88 -11.82 0.14
C ASN A 210 -7.57 -11.74 -1.37
N THR A 211 -6.33 -12.05 -1.75
CA THR A 211 -5.87 -12.01 -3.13
C THR A 211 -6.52 -13.06 -4.03
N LYS A 212 -7.18 -14.08 -3.47
CA LYS A 212 -7.97 -15.08 -4.22
C LYS A 212 -9.43 -14.64 -4.43
N GLY A 213 -9.83 -13.49 -3.86
CA GLY A 213 -11.23 -13.04 -3.88
C GLY A 213 -12.13 -13.70 -2.84
N GLU A 214 -11.56 -14.52 -1.94
CA GLU A 214 -12.29 -15.11 -0.82
C GLU A 214 -12.63 -14.01 0.21
N LYS A 215 -13.81 -14.14 0.84
CA LYS A 215 -14.37 -13.15 1.77
C LYS A 215 -14.72 -13.79 3.10
#